data_6965128788e551b9e30c811cac628201
#
_entry.id   6965128788e551b9e30c811cac628201
#
_cell.length_a   1.000
_cell.length_b   1.000
_cell.length_c   1.000
_cell.angle_alpha   90.00
_cell.angle_beta   90.00
_cell.angle_gamma   90.00
#
_symmetry.space_group_name_H-M   'P 1'
#
loop_
_entity.id
_entity.type
_entity.pdbx_description
1 polymer ?
#
loop_
_entity_poly.entity_id
_entity_poly.type
_entity_poly.pdbx_seq_one_letter_code
_entity_poly.pdbx_strand_id
1 'polypeptide(L)'
;LHAGRAASTLDYLPSMAALVLPDPGLLPNLPPGVMDAADLRRLRPVNASMGLMLESASERLCERGEPHFGSPDKLPARRLDTLRAAGELGIPMTTGLLIGIGETRRERIESLLALRALHARHGHLQELIIQNFKAKPGTKMAGAPEPAMEEQLWTVAAARLLFGPSMSIQAPPNLRPEGLAGLVRAGINDWGGVSPVTPDHVNPEAPW
;
A
#
# COMPACT_ATOMS: atom_id res chain seq x y z
N LEU A 1 -4.51 21.99 -12.91
CA LEU A 1 -4.72 21.01 -13.77
C LEU A 1 -6.19 20.92 -14.17
N HIS A 2 -7.09 20.18 -14.05
CA HIS A 2 -8.50 20.32 -14.46
C HIS A 2 -9.45 20.53 -13.27
N ALA A 3 -9.06 21.34 -12.28
CA ALA A 3 -9.77 21.57 -11.02
C ALA A 3 -11.21 22.18 -11.16
N GLY A 4 -11.69 22.42 -12.35
CA GLY A 4 -13.02 22.99 -12.60
C GLY A 4 -14.10 22.01 -13.10
N ARG A 5 -13.77 20.71 -13.25
CA ARG A 5 -14.70 19.74 -13.85
C ARG A 5 -15.13 18.58 -12.94
N ALA A 6 -14.55 18.43 -11.75
CA ALA A 6 -14.90 17.37 -10.82
C ALA A 6 -15.08 17.96 -9.42
N ALA A 7 -16.13 17.53 -8.71
CA ALA A 7 -16.43 18.00 -7.36
C ALA A 7 -15.54 17.33 -6.29
N SER A 8 -14.96 16.18 -6.59
CA SER A 8 -14.09 15.44 -5.70
C SER A 8 -13.03 14.62 -6.47
N THR A 9 -12.04 14.09 -5.77
CA THR A 9 -11.07 13.13 -6.32
C THR A 9 -11.76 11.90 -6.90
N LEU A 10 -12.79 11.39 -6.22
CA LEU A 10 -13.58 10.24 -6.67
C LEU A 10 -14.43 10.53 -7.91
N ASP A 11 -14.70 11.80 -8.23
CA ASP A 11 -15.35 12.20 -9.49
C ASP A 11 -14.33 12.32 -10.63
N TYR A 12 -13.10 12.71 -10.30
CA TYR A 12 -12.05 12.93 -11.30
C TYR A 12 -11.41 11.62 -11.78
N LEU A 13 -11.09 10.71 -10.86
CA LEU A 13 -10.37 9.47 -11.15
C LEU A 13 -11.04 8.58 -12.22
N PRO A 14 -12.38 8.33 -12.18
CA PRO A 14 -13.03 7.54 -13.23
C PRO A 14 -12.85 8.11 -14.63
N SER A 15 -12.87 9.44 -14.76
CA SER A 15 -12.70 10.08 -16.08
C SER A 15 -11.28 9.90 -16.62
N MET A 16 -10.28 9.89 -15.75
CA MET A 16 -8.89 9.62 -16.13
C MET A 16 -8.66 8.15 -16.48
N ALA A 17 -9.18 7.24 -15.67
CA ALA A 17 -9.09 5.81 -15.95
C ALA A 17 -9.79 5.42 -17.26
N ALA A 18 -10.95 6.04 -17.55
CA ALA A 18 -11.68 5.82 -18.79
C ALA A 18 -10.92 6.29 -20.04
N LEU A 19 -10.01 7.25 -19.93
CA LEU A 19 -9.13 7.66 -21.03
C LEU A 19 -8.03 6.62 -21.33
N VAL A 20 -7.60 5.90 -20.30
CA VAL A 20 -6.52 4.91 -20.42
C VAL A 20 -7.05 3.53 -20.81
N LEU A 21 -8.24 3.17 -20.34
CA LEU A 21 -8.85 1.85 -20.53
C LEU A 21 -8.98 1.38 -22.00
N PRO A 22 -9.22 2.25 -23.00
CA PRO A 22 -9.28 1.84 -24.40
C PRO A 22 -7.93 1.42 -24.98
N ASP A 23 -6.80 1.79 -24.33
CA ASP A 23 -5.48 1.36 -24.78
C ASP A 23 -5.23 -0.10 -24.40
N PRO A 24 -5.06 -1.02 -25.38
CA PRO A 24 -5.02 -2.47 -25.11
C PRO A 24 -3.79 -2.93 -24.30
N GLY A 25 -2.85 -2.05 -24.03
CA GLY A 25 -1.65 -2.36 -23.22
C GLY A 25 -1.73 -1.92 -21.76
N LEU A 26 -2.77 -1.18 -21.36
CA LEU A 26 -2.81 -0.51 -20.07
C LEU A 26 -4.03 -0.94 -19.24
N LEU A 27 -3.76 -1.32 -17.99
CA LEU A 27 -4.78 -1.69 -17.02
C LEU A 27 -4.76 -0.69 -15.86
N PRO A 28 -5.79 0.18 -15.72
CA PRO A 28 -5.85 1.13 -14.62
C PRO A 28 -5.86 0.45 -13.26
N ASN A 29 -4.98 0.91 -12.36
CA ASN A 29 -4.99 0.60 -10.94
C ASN A 29 -5.06 1.94 -10.18
N LEU A 30 -6.14 2.19 -9.46
CA LEU A 30 -6.34 3.44 -8.73
C LEU A 30 -6.23 3.22 -7.22
N PRO A 31 -5.32 3.93 -6.53
CA PRO A 31 -5.24 3.96 -5.07
C PRO A 31 -5.87 5.25 -4.50
N PRO A 32 -7.20 5.45 -4.52
CA PRO A 32 -7.82 6.71 -4.13
C PRO A 32 -7.87 6.94 -2.61
N GLY A 33 -7.44 5.99 -1.81
CA GLY A 33 -7.50 6.03 -0.35
C GLY A 33 -8.65 5.23 0.23
N VAL A 34 -9.10 5.63 1.43
CA VAL A 34 -10.22 4.97 2.13
C VAL A 34 -11.52 5.21 1.39
N MET A 35 -12.27 4.15 1.15
CA MET A 35 -13.52 4.12 0.40
C MET A 35 -14.57 3.27 1.09
N ASP A 36 -15.83 3.61 0.88
CA ASP A 36 -16.93 2.72 1.20
C ASP A 36 -17.31 1.80 0.00
N ALA A 37 -18.30 0.94 0.22
CA ALA A 37 -18.75 0.01 -0.82
C ALA A 37 -19.41 0.71 -2.03
N ALA A 38 -19.95 1.91 -1.87
CA ALA A 38 -20.54 2.69 -2.95
C ALA A 38 -19.45 3.28 -3.84
N ASP A 39 -18.40 3.85 -3.24
CA ASP A 39 -17.22 4.35 -3.93
C ASP A 39 -16.53 3.25 -4.74
N LEU A 40 -16.32 2.09 -4.11
CA LEU A 40 -15.70 0.92 -4.75
C LEU A 40 -16.50 0.45 -5.97
N ARG A 41 -17.84 0.34 -5.86
CA ARG A 41 -18.70 -0.03 -6.99
C ARG A 41 -18.63 0.99 -8.13
N ARG A 42 -18.52 2.27 -7.79
CA ARG A 42 -18.43 3.36 -8.77
C ARG A 42 -17.13 3.31 -9.57
N LEU A 43 -16.01 2.96 -8.92
CA LEU A 43 -14.70 2.89 -9.57
C LEU A 43 -14.47 1.57 -10.32
N ARG A 44 -15.12 0.48 -9.92
CA ARG A 44 -14.89 -0.85 -10.47
C ARG A 44 -14.96 -0.93 -12.01
N PRO A 45 -15.92 -0.30 -12.72
CA PRO A 45 -16.03 -0.43 -14.19
C PRO A 45 -14.82 0.09 -14.97
N VAL A 46 -14.02 0.95 -14.36
CA VAL A 46 -12.87 1.60 -15.02
C VAL A 46 -11.53 1.18 -14.43
N ASN A 47 -11.51 0.17 -13.56
CA ASN A 47 -10.32 -0.33 -12.90
C ASN A 47 -10.16 -1.84 -13.02
N ALA A 48 -8.97 -2.30 -13.34
CA ALA A 48 -8.60 -3.71 -13.27
C ALA A 48 -8.38 -4.16 -11.82
N SER A 49 -7.80 -3.29 -11.00
CA SER A 49 -7.53 -3.49 -9.58
C SER A 49 -7.50 -2.15 -8.86
N MET A 50 -7.48 -2.18 -7.52
CA MET A 50 -7.36 -0.97 -6.71
C MET A 50 -6.30 -1.17 -5.63
N GLY A 51 -5.81 -0.06 -5.04
CA GLY A 51 -4.78 -0.11 -4.01
C GLY A 51 -5.19 0.66 -2.74
N LEU A 52 -4.90 0.06 -1.59
CA LEU A 52 -4.92 0.73 -0.30
C LEU A 52 -3.94 0.04 0.64
N MET A 53 -2.84 0.72 0.97
CA MET A 53 -1.91 0.21 1.98
C MET A 53 -2.60 0.16 3.34
N LEU A 54 -2.58 -0.99 4.04
CA LEU A 54 -2.99 -1.04 5.44
C LEU A 54 -2.04 -0.19 6.30
N GLU A 55 -0.78 -0.16 5.95
CA GLU A 55 0.36 0.40 6.66
C GLU A 55 0.60 -0.31 8.00
N SER A 56 -0.36 -0.27 8.92
CA SER A 56 -0.31 -0.99 10.20
C SER A 56 -1.74 -1.24 10.71
N ALA A 57 -1.94 -2.33 11.44
CA ALA A 57 -3.16 -2.60 12.19
C ALA A 57 -3.07 -2.08 13.63
N SER A 58 -1.98 -1.44 14.02
CA SER A 58 -1.79 -0.92 15.38
C SER A 58 -2.53 0.39 15.59
N GLU A 59 -3.55 0.38 16.46
CA GLU A 59 -4.26 1.60 16.88
C GLU A 59 -3.36 2.55 17.68
N ARG A 60 -2.35 2.00 18.39
CA ARG A 60 -1.36 2.78 19.14
C ARG A 60 -0.69 3.84 18.27
N LEU A 61 -0.39 3.54 17.01
CA LEU A 61 0.22 4.49 16.08
C LEU A 61 -0.69 5.69 15.74
N CYS A 62 -1.97 5.63 16.11
CA CYS A 62 -2.93 6.73 15.95
C CYS A 62 -3.07 7.58 17.22
N GLU A 63 -2.42 7.22 18.33
CA GLU A 63 -2.44 7.96 19.59
C GLU A 63 -1.65 9.27 19.48
N ARG A 64 -1.89 10.17 20.47
CA ARG A 64 -1.22 11.47 20.49
C ARG A 64 0.31 11.33 20.61
N GLY A 65 1.02 11.92 19.68
CA GLY A 65 2.50 11.84 19.59
C GLY A 65 2.99 10.80 18.60
N GLU A 66 2.15 9.90 18.14
CA GLU A 66 2.47 8.85 17.21
C GLU A 66 2.31 9.29 15.73
N PRO A 67 2.90 8.58 14.76
CA PRO A 67 2.98 9.03 13.37
C PRO A 67 1.62 9.20 12.65
N HIS A 68 0.62 8.43 13.02
CA HIS A 68 -0.71 8.50 12.40
C HIS A 68 -1.70 9.42 13.18
N PHE A 69 -1.24 10.08 14.25
CA PHE A 69 -2.08 10.97 15.03
C PHE A 69 -2.68 12.09 14.17
N GLY A 70 -3.99 12.28 14.29
CA GLY A 70 -4.72 13.32 13.56
C GLY A 70 -4.99 13.00 12.09
N SER A 71 -4.71 11.78 11.64
CA SER A 71 -4.96 11.30 10.28
C SER A 71 -6.10 10.27 10.27
N PRO A 72 -7.37 10.69 10.15
CA PRO A 72 -8.52 9.78 10.28
C PRO A 72 -8.59 8.70 9.20
N ASP A 73 -7.96 8.93 8.06
CA ASP A 73 -7.81 7.95 6.96
C ASP A 73 -6.74 6.89 7.25
N LYS A 74 -5.91 7.10 8.30
CA LYS A 74 -4.90 6.13 8.74
C LYS A 74 -5.41 5.19 9.84
N LEU A 75 -6.63 5.38 10.33
CA LEU A 75 -7.23 4.48 11.33
C LEU A 75 -7.31 3.05 10.77
N PRO A 76 -6.74 2.04 11.46
CA PRO A 76 -6.67 0.66 10.98
C PRO A 76 -8.04 0.08 10.64
N ALA A 77 -9.05 0.32 11.47
CA ALA A 77 -10.41 -0.14 11.25
C ALA A 77 -10.97 0.34 9.89
N ARG A 78 -10.79 1.64 9.56
CA ARG A 78 -11.28 2.20 8.29
C ARG A 78 -10.60 1.58 7.07
N ARG A 79 -9.28 1.33 7.15
CA ARG A 79 -8.53 0.70 6.07
C ARG A 79 -8.91 -0.75 5.89
N LEU A 80 -9.05 -1.50 6.99
CA LEU A 80 -9.53 -2.88 6.98
C LEU A 80 -10.97 -2.97 6.45
N ASP A 81 -11.84 -2.03 6.79
CA ASP A 81 -13.21 -1.96 6.27
C ASP A 81 -13.24 -1.75 4.75
N THR A 82 -12.39 -0.87 4.20
CA THR A 82 -12.26 -0.69 2.75
C THR A 82 -11.75 -1.97 2.08
N LEU A 83 -10.70 -2.61 2.62
CA LEU A 83 -10.18 -3.87 2.08
C LEU A 83 -11.20 -5.00 2.15
N ARG A 84 -11.98 -5.09 3.22
CA ARG A 84 -13.07 -6.06 3.35
C ARG A 84 -14.17 -5.80 2.32
N ALA A 85 -14.63 -4.55 2.19
CA ALA A 85 -15.65 -4.19 1.20
C ALA A 85 -15.20 -4.50 -0.23
N ALA A 86 -13.92 -4.27 -0.56
CA ALA A 86 -13.36 -4.66 -1.84
C ALA A 86 -13.40 -6.18 -2.04
N GLY A 87 -13.08 -6.96 -1.01
CA GLY A 87 -13.18 -8.43 -1.04
C GLY A 87 -14.60 -8.93 -1.25
N GLU A 88 -15.58 -8.34 -0.57
CA GLU A 88 -17.01 -8.65 -0.76
C GLU A 88 -17.51 -8.34 -2.18
N LEU A 89 -16.89 -7.36 -2.84
CA LEU A 89 -17.19 -6.97 -4.23
C LEU A 89 -16.32 -7.72 -5.26
N GLY A 90 -15.42 -8.60 -4.83
CA GLY A 90 -14.50 -9.32 -5.72
C GLY A 90 -13.57 -8.39 -6.50
N ILE A 91 -13.14 -7.28 -5.88
CA ILE A 91 -12.20 -6.33 -6.49
C ILE A 91 -10.78 -6.73 -6.07
N PRO A 92 -9.87 -7.02 -7.02
CA PRO A 92 -8.48 -7.28 -6.71
C PRO A 92 -7.83 -6.06 -6.04
N MET A 93 -7.09 -6.30 -4.93
CA MET A 93 -6.48 -5.24 -4.15
C MET A 93 -4.98 -5.43 -3.99
N THR A 94 -4.23 -4.34 -4.19
CA THR A 94 -2.87 -4.17 -3.71
C THR A 94 -2.93 -3.53 -2.32
N THR A 95 -2.22 -4.11 -1.36
CA THR A 95 -2.12 -3.60 0.02
C THR A 95 -0.72 -3.85 0.58
N GLY A 96 -0.50 -3.58 1.86
CA GLY A 96 0.80 -3.84 2.48
C GLY A 96 1.03 -3.08 3.76
N LEU A 97 2.28 -3.14 4.23
CA LEU A 97 2.74 -2.52 5.46
C LEU A 97 3.74 -1.40 5.16
N LEU A 98 3.71 -0.37 6.00
CA LEU A 98 4.78 0.63 6.12
C LEU A 98 5.53 0.34 7.42
N ILE A 99 6.81 -0.03 7.31
CA ILE A 99 7.64 -0.42 8.46
C ILE A 99 8.66 0.66 8.81
N GLY A 100 8.99 0.75 10.11
CA GLY A 100 9.96 1.72 10.63
C GLY A 100 9.33 3.04 11.05
N ILE A 101 8.03 3.09 11.28
CA ILE A 101 7.30 4.26 11.78
C ILE A 101 7.05 4.20 13.30
N GLY A 102 7.70 3.28 14.02
CA GLY A 102 7.56 3.11 15.46
C GLY A 102 6.76 1.87 15.89
N GLU A 103 6.31 1.08 14.94
CA GLU A 103 5.66 -0.21 15.19
C GLU A 103 6.67 -1.28 15.65
N THR A 104 6.20 -2.24 16.43
CA THR A 104 6.96 -3.41 16.85
C THR A 104 6.87 -4.56 15.84
N ARG A 105 7.79 -5.54 15.91
CA ARG A 105 7.67 -6.79 15.13
C ARG A 105 6.35 -7.51 15.39
N ARG A 106 5.83 -7.49 16.61
CA ARG A 106 4.55 -8.07 16.98
C ARG A 106 3.41 -7.39 16.22
N GLU A 107 3.36 -6.06 16.21
CA GLU A 107 2.33 -5.29 15.49
C GLU A 107 2.40 -5.52 13.97
N ARG A 108 3.59 -5.76 13.39
CA ARG A 108 3.74 -6.19 11.99
C ARG A 108 3.11 -7.56 11.76
N ILE A 109 3.35 -8.54 12.64
CA ILE A 109 2.72 -9.86 12.54
C ILE A 109 1.20 -9.75 12.68
N GLU A 110 0.69 -8.98 13.62
CA GLU A 110 -0.75 -8.75 13.80
C GLU A 110 -1.38 -8.13 12.53
N SER A 111 -0.69 -7.18 11.91
CA SER A 111 -1.10 -6.57 10.63
C SER A 111 -1.12 -7.57 9.48
N LEU A 112 -0.07 -8.41 9.36
CA LEU A 112 -0.03 -9.48 8.35
C LEU A 112 -1.13 -10.52 8.57
N LEU A 113 -1.42 -10.88 9.82
CA LEU A 113 -2.50 -11.82 10.15
C LEU A 113 -3.88 -11.24 9.82
N ALA A 114 -4.11 -9.94 10.04
CA ALA A 114 -5.35 -9.27 9.66
C ALA A 114 -5.55 -9.33 8.14
N LEU A 115 -4.52 -9.01 7.34
CA LEU A 115 -4.55 -9.12 5.89
C LEU A 115 -4.74 -10.57 5.41
N ARG A 116 -4.04 -11.51 6.05
CA ARG A 116 -4.19 -12.95 5.75
C ARG A 116 -5.61 -13.44 5.98
N ALA A 117 -6.27 -12.99 7.06
CA ALA A 117 -7.66 -13.36 7.35
C ALA A 117 -8.61 -12.84 6.26
N LEU A 118 -8.42 -11.60 5.78
CA LEU A 118 -9.18 -11.05 4.66
C LEU A 118 -8.93 -11.83 3.36
N HIS A 119 -7.67 -12.15 3.06
CA HIS A 119 -7.33 -12.92 1.87
C HIS A 119 -7.89 -14.35 1.92
N ALA A 120 -7.79 -15.01 3.06
CA ALA A 120 -8.35 -16.35 3.24
C ALA A 120 -9.88 -16.39 3.03
N ARG A 121 -10.57 -15.31 3.37
CA ARG A 121 -12.02 -15.20 3.22
C ARG A 121 -12.47 -14.86 1.80
N HIS A 122 -11.74 -13.99 1.11
CA HIS A 122 -12.20 -13.37 -0.16
C HIS A 122 -11.30 -13.68 -1.36
N GLY A 123 -10.06 -14.09 -1.15
CA GLY A 123 -9.10 -14.37 -2.22
C GLY A 123 -8.66 -13.16 -3.05
N HIS A 124 -8.94 -11.95 -2.61
CA HIS A 124 -8.88 -10.73 -3.43
C HIS A 124 -7.58 -9.92 -3.30
N LEU A 125 -6.73 -10.21 -2.31
CA LEU A 125 -5.43 -9.55 -2.23
C LEU A 125 -4.50 -10.18 -3.26
N GLN A 126 -4.12 -9.41 -4.27
CA GLN A 126 -3.22 -9.88 -5.32
C GLN A 126 -1.76 -9.59 -5.01
N GLU A 127 -1.48 -8.54 -4.23
CA GLU A 127 -0.14 -8.06 -3.95
C GLU A 127 -0.01 -7.54 -2.52
N LEU A 128 1.13 -7.83 -1.89
CA LEU A 128 1.53 -7.32 -0.58
C LEU A 128 2.84 -6.55 -0.71
N ILE A 129 2.80 -5.24 -0.46
CA ILE A 129 3.99 -4.39 -0.47
C ILE A 129 4.55 -4.25 0.95
N ILE A 130 5.82 -4.57 1.15
CA ILE A 130 6.55 -4.30 2.39
C ILE A 130 7.42 -3.07 2.14
N GLN A 131 6.86 -1.91 2.45
CA GLN A 131 7.51 -0.61 2.25
C GLN A 131 8.28 -0.19 3.49
N ASN A 132 9.55 0.17 3.34
CA ASN A 132 10.32 0.78 4.41
C ASN A 132 10.08 2.29 4.48
N PHE A 133 10.00 2.81 5.70
CA PHE A 133 9.95 4.25 5.94
C PHE A 133 11.23 4.94 5.44
N LYS A 134 11.04 6.11 4.82
CA LYS A 134 12.07 7.07 4.47
C LYS A 134 11.77 8.41 5.14
N ALA A 135 12.75 8.98 5.82
CA ALA A 135 12.63 10.29 6.44
C ALA A 135 12.55 11.38 5.35
N LYS A 136 11.53 12.22 5.40
CA LYS A 136 11.29 13.26 4.38
C LYS A 136 11.49 14.65 4.96
N PRO A 137 12.28 15.52 4.31
CA PRO A 137 12.40 16.90 4.70
C PRO A 137 11.03 17.61 4.80
N GLY A 138 10.88 18.49 5.78
CA GLY A 138 9.64 19.25 5.96
C GLY A 138 8.48 18.49 6.61
N THR A 139 8.67 17.22 6.98
CA THR A 139 7.67 16.42 7.72
C THR A 139 7.99 16.37 9.22
N LYS A 140 7.01 15.99 10.04
CA LYS A 140 7.23 15.78 11.48
C LYS A 140 8.24 14.66 11.78
N MET A 141 8.44 13.75 10.84
CA MET A 141 9.37 12.62 10.96
C MET A 141 10.69 12.83 10.20
N ALA A 142 11.03 14.06 9.80
CA ALA A 142 12.26 14.35 9.04
C ALA A 142 13.55 13.90 9.76
N GLY A 143 13.56 13.83 11.09
CA GLY A 143 14.69 13.37 11.90
C GLY A 143 14.50 11.96 12.48
N ALA A 144 13.45 11.25 12.11
CA ALA A 144 13.22 9.91 12.62
C ALA A 144 14.18 8.88 11.99
N PRO A 145 14.67 7.89 12.76
CA PRO A 145 15.54 6.86 12.22
C PRO A 145 14.79 5.99 11.21
N GLU A 146 15.45 5.70 10.08
CA GLU A 146 14.95 4.72 9.13
C GLU A 146 15.17 3.29 9.64
N PRO A 147 14.31 2.32 9.29
CA PRO A 147 14.47 0.95 9.74
C PRO A 147 15.74 0.33 9.15
N ALA A 148 16.43 -0.49 9.95
CA ALA A 148 17.57 -1.27 9.48
C ALA A 148 17.11 -2.25 8.36
N MET A 149 18.04 -2.63 7.47
CA MET A 149 17.81 -3.63 6.43
C MET A 149 17.25 -4.93 7.00
N GLU A 150 17.82 -5.37 8.13
CA GLU A 150 17.37 -6.60 8.81
C GLU A 150 15.88 -6.58 9.15
N GLU A 151 15.33 -5.44 9.56
CA GLU A 151 13.91 -5.29 9.89
C GLU A 151 13.02 -5.47 8.65
N GLN A 152 13.47 -4.99 7.50
CA GLN A 152 12.74 -5.19 6.24
C GLN A 152 12.83 -6.64 5.78
N LEU A 153 14.02 -7.24 5.76
CA LEU A 153 14.22 -8.64 5.40
C LEU A 153 13.42 -9.58 6.31
N TRP A 154 13.43 -9.32 7.63
CA TRP A 154 12.63 -10.08 8.60
C TRP A 154 11.13 -9.98 8.28
N THR A 155 10.62 -8.78 7.99
CA THR A 155 9.20 -8.58 7.70
C THR A 155 8.78 -9.26 6.39
N VAL A 156 9.62 -9.18 5.35
CA VAL A 156 9.41 -9.89 4.07
C VAL A 156 9.37 -11.40 4.29
N ALA A 157 10.33 -11.95 5.04
CA ALA A 157 10.37 -13.39 5.36
C ALA A 157 9.13 -13.83 6.16
N ALA A 158 8.72 -13.04 7.14
CA ALA A 158 7.49 -13.29 7.90
C ALA A 158 6.24 -13.28 7.00
N ALA A 159 6.13 -12.29 6.10
CA ALA A 159 5.03 -12.24 5.13
C ALA A 159 5.04 -13.48 4.22
N ARG A 160 6.21 -13.89 3.70
CA ARG A 160 6.34 -15.08 2.85
C ARG A 160 5.92 -16.36 3.58
N LEU A 161 6.32 -16.52 4.83
CA LEU A 161 5.92 -17.68 5.65
C LEU A 161 4.40 -17.71 5.92
N LEU A 162 3.79 -16.54 6.15
CA LEU A 162 2.36 -16.43 6.45
C LEU A 162 1.47 -16.62 5.24
N PHE A 163 1.88 -16.12 4.06
CA PHE A 163 1.05 -16.14 2.85
C PHE A 163 1.41 -17.26 1.87
N GLY A 164 2.52 -17.95 2.09
CA GLY A 164 2.95 -19.05 1.22
C GLY A 164 3.60 -18.58 -0.11
N PRO A 165 3.93 -19.53 -1.02
CA PRO A 165 4.74 -19.24 -2.20
C PRO A 165 3.99 -18.49 -3.31
N SER A 166 2.67 -18.57 -3.36
CA SER A 166 1.86 -18.04 -4.46
C SER A 166 1.55 -16.53 -4.35
N MET A 167 1.64 -15.96 -3.13
CA MET A 167 1.38 -14.54 -2.95
C MET A 167 2.46 -13.68 -3.63
N SER A 168 2.06 -12.67 -4.39
CA SER A 168 2.97 -11.61 -4.84
C SER A 168 3.34 -10.74 -3.64
N ILE A 169 4.60 -10.83 -3.21
CA ILE A 169 5.17 -9.99 -2.16
C ILE A 169 6.20 -9.08 -2.80
N GLN A 170 6.02 -7.78 -2.60
CA GLN A 170 6.75 -6.71 -3.26
C GLN A 170 7.51 -5.84 -2.25
N ALA A 171 8.56 -5.20 -2.73
CA ALA A 171 9.21 -4.08 -2.06
C ALA A 171 9.58 -3.01 -3.09
N PRO A 172 9.47 -1.70 -2.76
CA PRO A 172 9.91 -0.63 -3.65
C PRO A 172 11.43 -0.65 -3.83
N PRO A 173 11.95 -0.84 -5.07
CA PRO A 173 13.38 -0.99 -5.29
C PRO A 173 14.16 0.32 -5.09
N ASN A 174 13.56 1.46 -5.37
CA ASN A 174 14.18 2.78 -5.24
C ASN A 174 14.42 3.20 -3.80
N LEU A 175 13.62 2.70 -2.85
CA LEU A 175 13.75 3.08 -1.43
C LEU A 175 14.97 2.44 -0.77
N ARG A 176 15.52 1.36 -1.35
CA ARG A 176 16.67 0.63 -0.80
C ARG A 176 17.46 -0.14 -1.88
N PRO A 177 18.08 0.58 -2.83
CA PRO A 177 18.72 -0.05 -3.99
C PRO A 177 19.88 -0.99 -3.61
N GLU A 178 20.55 -0.76 -2.48
CA GLU A 178 21.63 -1.61 -1.97
C GLU A 178 21.14 -2.96 -1.44
N GLY A 179 19.85 -3.11 -1.18
CA GLY A 179 19.24 -4.29 -0.55
C GLY A 179 18.59 -5.29 -1.48
N LEU A 180 18.55 -5.05 -2.79
CA LEU A 180 17.70 -5.80 -3.74
C LEU A 180 17.91 -7.32 -3.67
N ALA A 181 19.17 -7.79 -3.72
CA ALA A 181 19.48 -9.21 -3.63
C ALA A 181 19.06 -9.83 -2.29
N GLY A 182 19.14 -9.08 -1.21
CA GLY A 182 18.66 -9.49 0.12
C GLY A 182 17.14 -9.66 0.15
N LEU A 183 16.41 -8.72 -0.42
CA LEU A 183 14.94 -8.76 -0.50
C LEU A 183 14.45 -9.97 -1.28
N VAL A 184 15.07 -10.28 -2.42
CA VAL A 184 14.74 -11.50 -3.20
C VAL A 184 15.00 -12.76 -2.35
N ARG A 185 16.14 -12.86 -1.68
CA ARG A 185 16.45 -14.00 -0.80
C ARG A 185 15.50 -14.10 0.41
N ALA A 186 15.00 -12.97 0.90
CA ALA A 186 14.02 -12.94 1.99
C ALA A 186 12.61 -13.38 1.54
N GLY A 187 12.34 -13.37 0.23
CA GLY A 187 11.12 -13.96 -0.30
C GLY A 187 10.21 -13.05 -1.11
N ILE A 188 10.65 -11.84 -1.52
CA ILE A 188 9.88 -11.12 -2.55
C ILE A 188 9.99 -11.86 -3.88
N ASN A 189 8.96 -11.77 -4.68
CA ASN A 189 8.89 -12.34 -6.04
C ASN A 189 8.41 -11.31 -7.06
N ASP A 190 8.28 -10.05 -6.64
CA ASP A 190 7.90 -8.95 -7.49
C ASP A 190 8.42 -7.61 -6.92
N TRP A 191 8.37 -6.55 -7.73
CA TRP A 191 8.77 -5.20 -7.34
C TRP A 191 7.56 -4.27 -7.39
N GLY A 192 7.34 -3.53 -6.33
CA GLY A 192 6.23 -2.59 -6.25
C GLY A 192 6.64 -1.15 -6.47
N GLY A 193 5.75 -0.42 -7.14
CA GLY A 193 5.88 1.02 -7.27
C GLY A 193 6.94 1.52 -8.24
N VAL A 194 7.32 0.77 -9.27
CA VAL A 194 8.27 1.24 -10.29
C VAL A 194 7.59 2.17 -11.29
N SER A 195 8.11 3.38 -11.46
CA SER A 195 7.65 4.34 -12.47
C SER A 195 8.78 4.67 -13.45
N PRO A 196 8.76 4.17 -14.68
CA PRO A 196 9.80 4.43 -15.66
C PRO A 196 9.71 5.80 -16.33
N VAL A 197 8.60 6.51 -16.15
CA VAL A 197 8.30 7.75 -16.89
C VAL A 197 8.26 8.98 -16.01
N THR A 198 7.75 8.85 -14.77
CA THR A 198 7.57 9.98 -13.86
C THR A 198 8.47 9.86 -12.64
N PRO A 199 8.96 10.98 -12.09
CA PRO A 199 9.63 10.96 -10.79
C PRO A 199 8.69 10.40 -9.72
N ASP A 200 9.25 9.74 -8.70
CA ASP A 200 8.48 9.33 -7.54
C ASP A 200 8.05 10.57 -6.74
N HIS A 201 6.80 10.98 -6.90
CA HIS A 201 6.26 12.14 -6.18
C HIS A 201 5.96 11.86 -4.72
N VAL A 202 5.89 10.59 -4.34
CA VAL A 202 5.71 10.16 -2.95
C VAL A 202 7.03 10.13 -2.22
N ASN A 203 8.10 9.69 -2.88
CA ASN A 203 9.45 9.58 -2.33
C ASN A 203 10.46 10.30 -3.26
N PRO A 204 10.37 11.63 -3.41
CA PRO A 204 11.24 12.37 -4.35
C PRO A 204 12.72 12.34 -3.96
N GLU A 205 13.01 11.99 -2.70
CA GLU A 205 14.36 11.77 -2.18
C GLU A 205 14.99 10.44 -2.59
N ALA A 206 14.19 9.54 -3.16
CA ALA A 206 14.62 8.22 -3.64
C ALA A 206 14.15 8.02 -5.10
N PRO A 207 14.77 8.74 -6.06
CA PRO A 207 14.38 8.64 -7.48
C PRO A 207 14.68 7.24 -8.03
N TRP A 208 14.00 6.91 -9.12
CA TRP A 208 14.17 5.64 -9.86
C TRP A 208 15.54 5.55 -10.54
#